data_3a61e7d1504b17ae4a47a256ca3881ae
#
_entry.id   3a61e7d1504b17ae4a47a256ca3881ae
#
_cell.length_a   1.000
_cell.length_b   1.000
_cell.length_c   1.000
_cell.angle_alpha   90.00
_cell.angle_beta   90.00
_cell.angle_gamma   90.00
#
_symmetry.space_group_name_H-M   'P 1'
#
loop_
_entity.id
_entity.type
_entity.pdbx_description
1 polymer ?
#
loop_
_entity_poly.entity_id
_entity_poly.type
_entity_poly.pdbx_seq_one_letter_code
_entity_poly.pdbx_strand_id
1 'polypeptide(L)'
;MNKMSLQKSIQNFGIKQALKYMEKDPEENIPKLMDMVDKFAPDGWYEAQRNMIRKVIKERGNWYQLILRIYQLDPEVRKAFFQNFIFNASLKGSALQEQLAEENNCNIPWAILLDPTSACNLHCTGCWAAEYGHQLNLDLDTIDSIVRQGKELGTYMYIYTGGEPLVRKKDLIKICEMHPDCEFLSFTNGTLIDEEFCQEMLRVKNFVPAISLEGFETANDGRRGEGVFDKVQHAMSLLKSHGLPFGISTCYTRKNLDDVTSEKFFDMLVESGALFVWFFHYMPVGNDAAVELLPTPEQREEIFHRIRKFRQTKAIFSMDFQNDAQFVGGCIAGGRRYLHINAKGDVEPCVFIHYSNANIHDCSLLDALKSPLFQAYHDNQPFNDNMLRPCPMLENPDKLGEMVKESKAVNTDYQSPETPEHLKEKAAPYAENWTPTAEKLWNEAKEKIEAKKNA
;
A
#
# COMPACT_ATOMS: atom_id res chain seq x y z
N MET A 1 21.25 -29.88 -14.46
CA MET A 1 20.97 -28.59 -13.79
C MET A 1 21.02 -27.50 -14.85
N ASN A 2 19.88 -26.84 -15.10
CA ASN A 2 19.75 -25.86 -16.20
C ASN A 2 20.59 -24.60 -15.86
N LYS A 3 21.27 -24.00 -16.87
CA LYS A 3 22.09 -22.77 -16.69
C LYS A 3 21.35 -21.68 -15.86
N MET A 4 20.04 -21.57 -16.06
CA MET A 4 19.15 -20.63 -15.35
C MET A 4 19.01 -20.97 -13.86
N SER A 5 19.03 -22.24 -13.45
CA SER A 5 18.95 -22.65 -12.03
C SER A 5 20.27 -22.41 -11.28
N LEU A 6 21.40 -22.55 -11.96
CA LEU A 6 22.73 -22.28 -11.41
C LEU A 6 22.93 -20.78 -11.20
N GLN A 7 22.51 -19.97 -12.17
CA GLN A 7 22.58 -18.50 -12.09
C GLN A 7 21.71 -17.95 -10.95
N LYS A 8 20.48 -18.49 -10.77
CA LYS A 8 19.60 -18.17 -9.64
C LYS A 8 20.20 -18.59 -8.28
N SER A 9 20.84 -19.75 -8.21
CA SER A 9 21.51 -20.21 -6.97
C SER A 9 22.71 -19.32 -6.60
N ILE A 10 23.49 -18.87 -7.58
CA ILE A 10 24.64 -17.97 -7.37
C ILE A 10 24.16 -16.58 -6.95
N GLN A 11 23.10 -16.06 -7.56
CA GLN A 11 22.50 -14.78 -7.16
C GLN A 11 21.95 -14.83 -5.72
N ASN A 12 21.20 -15.89 -5.37
CA ASN A 12 20.69 -16.07 -4.01
C ASN A 12 21.80 -16.21 -2.96
N PHE A 13 22.88 -16.91 -3.31
CA PHE A 13 24.04 -17.04 -2.42
C PHE A 13 24.77 -15.70 -2.25
N GLY A 14 24.94 -14.95 -3.32
CA GLY A 14 25.55 -13.62 -3.30
C GLY A 14 24.77 -12.62 -2.44
N ILE A 15 23.45 -12.59 -2.58
CA ILE A 15 22.56 -11.73 -1.76
C ILE A 15 22.66 -12.10 -0.28
N LYS A 16 22.61 -13.38 0.06
CA LYS A 16 22.73 -13.82 1.46
C LYS A 16 24.07 -13.42 2.09
N GLN A 17 25.17 -13.56 1.34
CA GLN A 17 26.50 -13.13 1.81
C GLN A 17 26.60 -11.62 1.95
N ALA A 18 26.00 -10.87 1.04
CA ALA A 18 25.95 -9.42 1.07
C ALA A 18 25.18 -8.91 2.31
N LEU A 19 24.00 -9.49 2.59
CA LEU A 19 23.22 -9.15 3.78
C LEU A 19 24.00 -9.43 5.05
N LYS A 20 24.64 -10.62 5.15
CA LYS A 20 25.48 -10.99 6.30
C LYS A 20 26.72 -10.10 6.47
N TYR A 21 27.28 -9.60 5.38
CA TYR A 21 28.40 -8.67 5.43
C TYR A 21 27.98 -7.30 5.98
N MET A 22 26.80 -6.82 5.59
CA MET A 22 26.23 -5.57 6.09
C MET A 22 25.84 -5.62 7.58
N GLU A 23 25.55 -6.82 8.13
CA GLU A 23 25.15 -6.99 9.53
C GLU A 23 26.22 -6.55 10.54
N LYS A 24 27.51 -6.59 10.19
CA LYS A 24 28.60 -6.31 11.12
C LYS A 24 28.81 -4.82 11.38
N ASP A 25 28.69 -3.98 10.38
CA ASP A 25 28.83 -2.53 10.44
C ASP A 25 28.13 -1.93 9.20
N PRO A 26 26.85 -1.55 9.32
CA PRO A 26 26.11 -1.02 8.18
C PRO A 26 26.72 0.25 7.59
N GLU A 27 27.23 1.16 8.44
CA GLU A 27 27.77 2.43 7.98
C GLU A 27 29.03 2.26 7.14
N GLU A 28 29.89 1.34 7.51
CA GLU A 28 31.11 1.02 6.79
C GLU A 28 30.86 0.09 5.59
N ASN A 29 29.96 -0.86 5.76
CA ASN A 29 29.81 -1.98 4.81
C ASN A 29 28.81 -1.73 3.69
N ILE A 30 27.81 -0.84 3.84
CA ILE A 30 26.91 -0.46 2.76
C ILE A 30 27.67 0.15 1.56
N PRO A 31 28.58 1.12 1.73
CA PRO A 31 29.40 1.62 0.62
C PRO A 31 30.23 0.54 -0.06
N LYS A 32 30.92 -0.30 0.72
CA LYS A 32 31.76 -1.39 0.21
C LYS A 32 30.96 -2.45 -0.56
N LEU A 33 29.72 -2.71 -0.13
CA LEU A 33 28.83 -3.61 -0.83
C LEU A 33 28.42 -3.05 -2.20
N MET A 34 28.12 -1.75 -2.29
CA MET A 34 27.81 -1.11 -3.56
C MET A 34 29.01 -1.17 -4.52
N ASP A 35 30.23 -0.95 -4.04
CA ASP A 35 31.44 -1.10 -4.84
C ASP A 35 31.60 -2.55 -5.36
N MET A 36 31.24 -3.54 -4.53
CA MET A 36 31.26 -4.95 -4.91
C MET A 36 30.17 -5.27 -5.95
N VAL A 37 28.94 -4.79 -5.74
CA VAL A 37 27.85 -4.97 -6.72
C VAL A 37 28.24 -4.37 -8.06
N ASP A 38 28.84 -3.19 -8.09
CA ASP A 38 29.27 -2.52 -9.31
C ASP A 38 30.38 -3.27 -10.06
N LYS A 39 31.28 -3.90 -9.33
CA LYS A 39 32.36 -4.70 -9.90
C LYS A 39 31.87 -5.97 -10.60
N PHE A 40 30.75 -6.54 -10.15
CA PHE A 40 30.22 -7.81 -10.66
C PHE A 40 28.91 -7.68 -11.42
N ALA A 41 28.27 -6.49 -11.43
CA ALA A 41 27.03 -6.26 -12.18
C ALA A 41 27.30 -6.22 -13.68
N PRO A 42 26.50 -6.89 -14.52
CA PRO A 42 26.56 -6.72 -15.96
C PRO A 42 26.34 -5.26 -16.38
N ASP A 43 26.93 -4.87 -17.52
CA ASP A 43 26.77 -3.53 -18.08
C ASP A 43 25.29 -3.18 -18.26
N GLY A 44 24.90 -2.00 -17.82
CA GLY A 44 23.51 -1.51 -17.88
C GLY A 44 22.53 -2.13 -16.88
N TRP A 45 22.94 -3.17 -16.13
CA TRP A 45 22.03 -3.85 -15.20
C TRP A 45 21.63 -2.93 -14.03
N TYR A 46 20.36 -2.50 -14.01
CA TYR A 46 19.79 -1.57 -13.00
C TYR A 46 20.69 -0.35 -12.74
N GLU A 47 21.35 0.21 -13.76
CA GLU A 47 22.34 1.26 -13.61
C GLU A 47 21.77 2.53 -12.98
N ALA A 48 20.57 2.95 -13.39
CA ALA A 48 19.91 4.13 -12.83
C ALA A 48 19.63 3.96 -11.33
N GLN A 49 19.15 2.79 -10.91
CA GLN A 49 18.86 2.46 -9.51
C GLN A 49 20.14 2.38 -8.69
N ARG A 50 21.20 1.78 -9.21
CA ARG A 50 22.52 1.72 -8.56
C ARG A 50 23.11 3.12 -8.37
N ASN A 51 23.02 3.98 -9.38
CA ASN A 51 23.46 5.37 -9.30
C ASN A 51 22.69 6.14 -8.24
N MET A 52 21.38 5.93 -8.14
CA MET A 52 20.57 6.54 -7.08
C MET A 52 21.02 6.09 -5.68
N ILE A 53 21.25 4.79 -5.48
CA ILE A 53 21.74 4.26 -4.19
C ILE A 53 23.12 4.83 -3.84
N ARG A 54 24.04 4.92 -4.80
CA ARG A 54 25.36 5.55 -4.59
C ARG A 54 25.23 7.01 -4.17
N LYS A 55 24.32 7.75 -4.82
CA LYS A 55 24.04 9.13 -4.44
C LYS A 55 23.54 9.21 -3.00
N VAL A 56 22.56 8.37 -2.61
CA VAL A 56 22.05 8.29 -1.23
C VAL A 56 23.17 8.01 -0.23
N ILE A 57 24.04 7.05 -0.53
CA ILE A 57 25.19 6.69 0.33
C ILE A 57 26.17 7.86 0.45
N LYS A 58 26.50 8.53 -0.65
CA LYS A 58 27.43 9.67 -0.69
C LYS A 58 26.90 10.87 0.07
N GLU A 59 25.63 11.20 -0.10
CA GLU A 59 24.99 12.35 0.52
C GLU A 59 24.73 12.16 2.02
N ARG A 60 24.64 10.92 2.50
CA ARG A 60 24.30 10.55 3.89
C ARG A 60 23.07 11.28 4.43
N GLY A 61 22.14 11.63 3.54
CA GLY A 61 20.89 12.32 3.83
C GLY A 61 19.83 11.44 4.49
N ASN A 62 18.58 11.91 4.44
CA ASN A 62 17.44 11.23 5.07
C ASN A 62 17.23 9.77 4.59
N TRP A 63 17.44 9.47 3.32
CA TRP A 63 17.34 8.12 2.79
C TRP A 63 18.41 7.17 3.36
N TYR A 64 19.64 7.68 3.53
CA TYR A 64 20.69 6.90 4.18
C TYR A 64 20.36 6.66 5.66
N GLN A 65 19.83 7.65 6.36
CA GLN A 65 19.38 7.50 7.74
C GLN A 65 18.23 6.48 7.84
N LEU A 66 17.29 6.46 6.88
CA LEU A 66 16.25 5.44 6.81
C LEU A 66 16.84 4.03 6.66
N ILE A 67 17.84 3.85 5.79
CA ILE A 67 18.53 2.56 5.65
C ILE A 67 19.16 2.14 6.98
N LEU A 68 19.83 3.04 7.69
CA LEU A 68 20.41 2.72 9.01
C LEU A 68 19.34 2.33 10.04
N ARG A 69 18.16 2.96 10.02
CA ARG A 69 17.04 2.59 10.88
C ARG A 69 16.50 1.20 10.57
N ILE A 70 16.44 0.80 9.30
CA ILE A 70 16.08 -0.57 8.89
C ILE A 70 17.09 -1.58 9.46
N TYR A 71 18.37 -1.21 9.58
CA TYR A 71 19.38 -2.08 10.20
C TYR A 71 19.24 -2.23 11.72
N GLN A 72 18.46 -1.39 12.39
CA GLN A 72 18.15 -1.52 13.82
C GLN A 72 17.05 -2.57 14.10
N LEU A 73 16.36 -3.04 13.07
CA LEU A 73 15.35 -4.11 13.19
C LEU A 73 16.00 -5.45 13.58
N ASP A 74 15.19 -6.35 14.11
CA ASP A 74 15.60 -7.74 14.33
C ASP A 74 16.23 -8.33 13.06
N PRO A 75 17.43 -8.93 13.13
CA PRO A 75 18.15 -9.41 11.95
C PRO A 75 17.39 -10.44 11.12
N GLU A 76 16.66 -11.35 11.77
CA GLU A 76 15.92 -12.39 11.04
C GLU A 76 14.64 -11.85 10.41
N VAL A 77 13.95 -10.90 11.05
CA VAL A 77 12.80 -10.18 10.48
C VAL A 77 13.25 -9.34 9.29
N ARG A 78 14.34 -8.57 9.44
CA ARG A 78 14.91 -7.78 8.36
C ARG A 78 15.28 -8.64 7.15
N LYS A 79 15.88 -9.80 7.36
CA LYS A 79 16.25 -10.73 6.31
C LYS A 79 15.01 -11.31 5.59
N ALA A 80 13.98 -11.67 6.34
CA ALA A 80 12.71 -12.13 5.76
C ALA A 80 12.07 -11.02 4.90
N PHE A 81 12.01 -9.79 5.41
CA PHE A 81 11.52 -8.64 4.65
C PHE A 81 12.27 -8.44 3.32
N PHE A 82 13.60 -8.44 3.31
CA PHE A 82 14.36 -8.32 2.06
C PHE A 82 14.08 -9.49 1.11
N GLN A 83 14.01 -10.71 1.62
CA GLN A 83 13.73 -11.87 0.79
C GLN A 83 12.33 -11.81 0.18
N ASN A 84 11.32 -11.47 0.98
CA ASN A 84 9.92 -11.53 0.57
C ASN A 84 9.51 -10.30 -0.24
N PHE A 85 9.75 -9.10 0.31
CA PHE A 85 9.32 -7.86 -0.32
C PHE A 85 10.18 -7.48 -1.52
N ILE A 86 11.52 -7.49 -1.38
CA ILE A 86 12.40 -7.05 -2.46
C ILE A 86 12.57 -8.16 -3.49
N PHE A 87 12.98 -9.36 -3.05
CA PHE A 87 13.32 -10.41 -4.00
C PHE A 87 12.08 -11.12 -4.55
N ASN A 88 11.19 -11.65 -3.69
CA ASN A 88 10.06 -12.43 -4.15
C ASN A 88 8.99 -11.54 -4.81
N ALA A 89 8.51 -10.50 -4.13
CA ALA A 89 7.43 -9.66 -4.64
C ALA A 89 7.89 -8.71 -5.77
N SER A 90 9.01 -7.96 -5.57
CA SER A 90 9.37 -6.89 -6.49
C SER A 90 10.24 -7.32 -7.67
N LEU A 91 11.03 -8.39 -7.57
CA LEU A 91 11.89 -8.84 -8.66
C LEU A 91 11.36 -10.10 -9.35
N LYS A 92 11.20 -11.19 -8.60
CA LYS A 92 10.75 -12.48 -9.14
C LYS A 92 9.29 -12.43 -9.58
N GLY A 93 8.42 -11.89 -8.72
CA GLY A 93 6.99 -11.83 -8.96
C GLY A 93 6.64 -10.93 -10.14
N SER A 94 7.21 -9.71 -10.22
CA SER A 94 6.93 -8.78 -11.31
C SER A 94 7.23 -9.34 -12.69
N ALA A 95 8.30 -10.12 -12.85
CA ALA A 95 8.62 -10.74 -14.13
C ALA A 95 7.58 -11.79 -14.56
N LEU A 96 7.04 -12.56 -13.60
CA LEU A 96 5.96 -13.52 -13.88
C LEU A 96 4.63 -12.81 -14.16
N GLN A 97 4.34 -11.74 -13.41
CA GLN A 97 3.13 -10.92 -13.61
C GLN A 97 3.08 -10.31 -15.01
N GLU A 98 4.19 -9.75 -15.50
CA GLU A 98 4.29 -9.19 -16.86
C GLU A 98 4.03 -10.27 -17.93
N GLN A 99 4.65 -11.43 -17.81
CA GLN A 99 4.43 -12.55 -18.72
C GLN A 99 2.96 -12.99 -18.73
N LEU A 100 2.36 -13.24 -17.55
CA LEU A 100 0.99 -13.72 -17.45
C LEU A 100 -0.05 -12.67 -17.86
N ALA A 101 0.24 -11.38 -17.68
CA ALA A 101 -0.62 -10.30 -18.15
C ALA A 101 -0.72 -10.30 -19.68
N GLU A 102 0.41 -10.47 -20.38
CA GLU A 102 0.43 -10.60 -21.85
C GLU A 102 -0.30 -11.87 -22.33
N GLU A 103 -0.01 -13.03 -21.71
CA GLU A 103 -0.61 -14.32 -22.09
C GLU A 103 -2.14 -14.35 -21.89
N ASN A 104 -2.64 -13.62 -20.88
CA ASN A 104 -4.05 -13.66 -20.49
C ASN A 104 -4.85 -12.41 -20.91
N ASN A 105 -4.20 -11.40 -21.48
CA ASN A 105 -4.79 -10.12 -21.85
C ASN A 105 -5.60 -9.51 -20.69
N CYS A 106 -5.02 -9.47 -19.50
CA CYS A 106 -5.60 -8.88 -18.31
C CYS A 106 -4.51 -8.34 -17.38
N ASN A 107 -4.90 -7.47 -16.45
CA ASN A 107 -4.00 -7.03 -15.39
C ASN A 107 -3.69 -8.18 -14.42
N ILE A 108 -2.44 -8.27 -13.95
CA ILE A 108 -2.03 -9.20 -12.87
C ILE A 108 -1.47 -8.39 -11.70
N PRO A 109 -2.04 -8.50 -10.49
CA PRO A 109 -1.71 -7.62 -9.39
C PRO A 109 -0.36 -7.93 -8.73
N TRP A 110 0.36 -6.88 -8.34
CA TRP A 110 1.54 -6.98 -7.49
C TRP A 110 1.19 -7.28 -6.03
N ALA A 111 0.03 -6.77 -5.56
CA ALA A 111 -0.49 -7.01 -4.23
C ALA A 111 -1.98 -7.37 -4.27
N ILE A 112 -2.41 -8.20 -3.33
CA ILE A 112 -3.82 -8.50 -3.08
C ILE A 112 -4.19 -7.94 -1.72
N LEU A 113 -5.17 -7.01 -1.70
CA LEU A 113 -5.83 -6.58 -0.48
C LEU A 113 -6.96 -7.56 -0.18
N LEU A 114 -7.10 -7.93 1.09
CA LEU A 114 -8.22 -8.79 1.50
C LEU A 114 -8.70 -8.45 2.91
N ASP A 115 -10.00 -8.62 3.11
CA ASP A 115 -10.67 -8.44 4.39
C ASP A 115 -10.86 -9.80 5.08
N PRO A 116 -10.00 -10.17 6.05
CA PRO A 116 -10.21 -11.40 6.80
C PRO A 116 -11.55 -11.40 7.55
N THR A 117 -12.03 -10.21 7.90
CA THR A 117 -13.28 -9.97 8.62
C THR A 117 -13.79 -8.56 8.38
N SER A 118 -15.12 -8.38 8.38
CA SER A 118 -15.74 -7.06 8.46
C SER A 118 -15.94 -6.58 9.91
N ALA A 119 -15.70 -7.43 10.92
CA ALA A 119 -15.80 -7.06 12.32
C ALA A 119 -14.69 -6.07 12.72
N CYS A 120 -15.08 -5.03 13.47
CA CYS A 120 -14.16 -4.03 14.01
C CYS A 120 -14.50 -3.72 15.47
N ASN A 121 -13.48 -3.42 16.25
CA ASN A 121 -13.61 -2.99 17.64
C ASN A 121 -13.69 -1.46 17.82
N LEU A 122 -13.72 -0.70 16.71
CA LEU A 122 -13.90 0.74 16.67
C LEU A 122 -15.05 1.14 15.72
N HIS A 123 -15.53 2.39 15.86
CA HIS A 123 -16.57 3.00 15.02
C HIS A 123 -16.10 4.38 14.53
N CYS A 124 -15.12 4.39 13.61
CA CYS A 124 -14.50 5.61 13.13
C CYS A 124 -15.44 6.43 12.23
N THR A 125 -15.47 7.74 12.39
CA THR A 125 -16.26 8.64 11.54
C THR A 125 -15.80 8.55 10.07
N GLY A 126 -16.74 8.27 9.15
CA GLY A 126 -16.46 8.15 7.71
C GLY A 126 -15.58 6.96 7.37
N CYS A 127 -15.78 5.82 8.02
CA CYS A 127 -15.07 4.57 7.72
C CYS A 127 -15.65 3.97 6.44
N TRP A 128 -14.81 3.77 5.42
CA TRP A 128 -15.22 3.17 4.14
C TRP A 128 -15.71 1.72 4.27
N ALA A 129 -15.23 0.98 5.28
CA ALA A 129 -15.60 -0.41 5.51
C ALA A 129 -16.90 -0.59 6.32
N ALA A 130 -17.52 0.49 6.79
CA ALA A 130 -18.73 0.40 7.62
C ALA A 130 -19.93 -0.20 6.87
N GLU A 131 -19.99 -0.01 5.56
CA GLU A 131 -21.09 -0.45 4.69
C GLU A 131 -21.15 -1.98 4.51
N TYR A 132 -20.07 -2.71 4.76
CA TYR A 132 -20.07 -4.19 4.74
C TYR A 132 -20.72 -4.81 5.97
N GLY A 133 -20.98 -4.03 7.04
CA GLY A 133 -21.42 -4.53 8.34
C GLY A 133 -20.30 -5.18 9.14
N HIS A 134 -20.65 -6.00 10.16
CA HIS A 134 -19.68 -6.51 11.13
C HIS A 134 -19.69 -8.03 11.30
N GLN A 135 -20.28 -8.79 10.36
CA GLN A 135 -20.52 -10.22 10.52
C GLN A 135 -19.87 -11.10 9.45
N LEU A 136 -19.28 -10.50 8.42
CA LEU A 136 -18.66 -11.23 7.33
C LEU A 136 -17.24 -11.69 7.70
N ASN A 137 -16.87 -12.88 7.25
CA ASN A 137 -15.55 -13.44 7.49
C ASN A 137 -15.14 -14.35 6.33
N LEU A 138 -13.92 -14.21 5.85
CA LEU A 138 -13.27 -15.25 5.06
C LEU A 138 -12.75 -16.33 6.01
N ASP A 139 -12.98 -17.59 5.72
CA ASP A 139 -12.37 -18.67 6.49
C ASP A 139 -10.87 -18.82 6.17
N LEU A 140 -10.17 -19.56 7.01
CA LEU A 140 -8.71 -19.75 6.90
C LEU A 140 -8.32 -20.42 5.57
N ASP A 141 -9.10 -21.44 5.13
CA ASP A 141 -8.84 -22.20 3.92
C ASP A 141 -9.05 -21.35 2.67
N THR A 142 -10.02 -20.44 2.69
CA THR A 142 -10.24 -19.46 1.62
C THR A 142 -9.06 -18.49 1.53
N ILE A 143 -8.57 -17.94 2.66
CA ILE A 143 -7.41 -17.05 2.68
C ILE A 143 -6.16 -17.78 2.17
N ASP A 144 -5.92 -19.03 2.61
CA ASP A 144 -4.84 -19.88 2.11
C ASP A 144 -4.95 -20.11 0.59
N SER A 145 -6.14 -20.39 0.10
CA SER A 145 -6.39 -20.57 -1.34
C SER A 145 -6.08 -19.31 -2.15
N ILE A 146 -6.49 -18.12 -1.66
CA ILE A 146 -6.17 -16.84 -2.29
C ILE A 146 -4.65 -16.65 -2.38
N VAL A 147 -3.93 -16.94 -1.29
CA VAL A 147 -2.46 -16.78 -1.27
C VAL A 147 -1.79 -17.77 -2.23
N ARG A 148 -2.24 -19.04 -2.28
CA ARG A 148 -1.70 -20.01 -3.24
C ARG A 148 -1.95 -19.60 -4.68
N GLN A 149 -3.15 -19.21 -5.04
CA GLN A 149 -3.49 -18.74 -6.39
C GLN A 149 -2.71 -17.46 -6.75
N GLY A 150 -2.57 -16.52 -5.80
CA GLY A 150 -1.77 -15.32 -6.01
C GLY A 150 -0.30 -15.65 -6.31
N LYS A 151 0.31 -16.61 -5.60
CA LYS A 151 1.69 -17.06 -5.86
C LYS A 151 1.85 -17.67 -7.26
N GLU A 152 0.86 -18.40 -7.76
CA GLU A 152 0.83 -18.92 -9.13
C GLU A 152 0.85 -17.78 -10.16
N LEU A 153 0.25 -16.62 -9.82
CA LEU A 153 0.25 -15.42 -10.63
C LEU A 153 1.48 -14.51 -10.39
N GLY A 154 2.40 -14.88 -9.49
CA GLY A 154 3.58 -14.08 -9.16
C GLY A 154 3.34 -13.04 -8.06
N THR A 155 2.19 -13.06 -7.37
CA THR A 155 1.89 -12.17 -6.25
C THR A 155 2.43 -12.75 -4.95
N TYR A 156 3.34 -12.02 -4.29
CA TYR A 156 3.95 -12.39 -3.00
C TYR A 156 3.71 -11.33 -1.91
N MET A 157 2.95 -10.28 -2.22
CA MET A 157 2.57 -9.23 -1.29
C MET A 157 1.07 -9.29 -1.02
N TYR A 158 0.68 -9.43 0.25
CA TYR A 158 -0.71 -9.46 0.69
C TYR A 158 -0.93 -8.37 1.72
N ILE A 159 -2.10 -7.73 1.67
CA ILE A 159 -2.42 -6.61 2.54
C ILE A 159 -3.77 -6.89 3.20
N TYR A 160 -3.76 -7.07 4.51
CA TYR A 160 -4.99 -7.22 5.27
C TYR A 160 -5.63 -5.86 5.57
N THR A 161 -6.95 -5.78 5.37
CA THR A 161 -7.77 -4.60 5.64
C THR A 161 -9.16 -5.05 6.11
N GLY A 162 -10.24 -4.31 5.85
CA GLY A 162 -11.61 -4.65 6.25
C GLY A 162 -12.07 -3.92 7.48
N GLY A 163 -12.64 -4.62 8.44
CA GLY A 163 -12.91 -4.11 9.77
C GLY A 163 -11.61 -3.87 10.54
N GLU A 164 -11.34 -4.66 11.57
CA GLU A 164 -10.02 -4.70 12.21
C GLU A 164 -9.41 -6.09 12.01
N PRO A 165 -8.38 -6.24 11.16
CA PRO A 165 -7.79 -7.55 10.88
C PRO A 165 -7.29 -8.27 12.12
N LEU A 166 -6.76 -7.55 13.11
CA LEU A 166 -6.19 -8.15 14.32
C LEU A 166 -7.24 -8.73 15.28
N VAL A 167 -8.54 -8.56 15.03
CA VAL A 167 -9.59 -9.36 15.68
C VAL A 167 -9.36 -10.85 15.38
N ARG A 168 -8.76 -11.16 14.23
CA ARG A 168 -8.40 -12.51 13.80
C ARG A 168 -6.88 -12.76 13.79
N LYS A 169 -6.13 -12.10 14.66
CA LYS A 169 -4.65 -12.15 14.67
C LYS A 169 -4.08 -13.58 14.68
N LYS A 170 -4.77 -14.57 15.30
CA LYS A 170 -4.33 -15.98 15.31
C LYS A 170 -4.37 -16.62 13.92
N ASP A 171 -5.43 -16.35 13.15
CA ASP A 171 -5.54 -16.86 11.78
C ASP A 171 -4.51 -16.19 10.87
N LEU A 172 -4.31 -14.88 11.01
CA LEU A 172 -3.32 -14.15 10.22
C LEU A 172 -1.91 -14.64 10.46
N ILE A 173 -1.53 -14.88 11.71
CA ILE A 173 -0.24 -15.49 12.07
C ILE A 173 -0.13 -16.90 11.47
N LYS A 174 -1.22 -17.68 11.47
CA LYS A 174 -1.23 -19.00 10.85
C LYS A 174 -0.99 -18.95 9.35
N ILE A 175 -1.59 -18.00 8.64
CA ILE A 175 -1.32 -17.77 7.20
C ILE A 175 0.14 -17.35 6.96
N CYS A 176 0.70 -16.47 7.80
CA CYS A 176 2.11 -16.09 7.73
C CYS A 176 3.04 -17.31 7.88
N GLU A 177 2.71 -18.22 8.79
CA GLU A 177 3.44 -19.47 9.01
C GLU A 177 3.35 -20.43 7.81
N MET A 178 2.17 -20.53 7.18
CA MET A 178 1.94 -21.38 6.00
C MET A 178 2.65 -20.84 4.74
N HIS A 179 2.86 -19.52 4.66
CA HIS A 179 3.46 -18.84 3.50
C HIS A 179 4.68 -17.99 3.91
N PRO A 180 5.77 -18.60 4.38
CA PRO A 180 6.96 -17.87 4.85
C PRO A 180 7.73 -17.16 3.73
N ASP A 181 7.38 -17.41 2.47
CA ASP A 181 7.94 -16.78 1.27
C ASP A 181 7.14 -15.57 0.77
N CYS A 182 6.03 -15.22 1.45
CA CYS A 182 5.22 -14.03 1.19
C CYS A 182 5.45 -12.97 2.27
N GLU A 183 5.17 -11.70 1.93
CA GLU A 183 5.11 -10.59 2.88
C GLU A 183 3.66 -10.20 3.12
N PHE A 184 3.30 -10.01 4.38
CA PHE A 184 1.96 -9.65 4.81
C PHE A 184 1.98 -8.29 5.51
N LEU A 185 1.33 -7.30 4.92
CA LEU A 185 1.08 -6.02 5.56
C LEU A 185 -0.35 -6.00 6.12
N SER A 186 -0.58 -5.35 7.24
CA SER A 186 -1.94 -5.16 7.76
C SER A 186 -2.21 -3.70 8.07
N PHE A 187 -3.21 -3.12 7.41
CA PHE A 187 -3.81 -1.89 7.92
C PHE A 187 -4.58 -2.25 9.20
N THR A 188 -4.21 -1.63 10.30
CA THR A 188 -4.79 -1.92 11.61
C THR A 188 -4.98 -0.65 12.42
N ASN A 189 -5.98 -0.62 13.28
CA ASN A 189 -6.12 0.47 14.25
C ASN A 189 -5.08 0.38 15.39
N GLY A 190 -4.30 -0.69 15.46
CA GLY A 190 -3.20 -0.89 16.40
C GLY A 190 -3.60 -1.22 17.83
N THR A 191 -4.87 -1.12 18.19
CA THR A 191 -5.33 -1.26 19.58
C THR A 191 -5.23 -2.69 20.13
N LEU A 192 -5.01 -3.69 19.25
CA LEU A 192 -4.90 -5.11 19.59
C LEU A 192 -3.45 -5.63 19.49
N ILE A 193 -2.48 -4.74 19.26
CA ILE A 193 -1.05 -5.09 19.31
C ILE A 193 -0.63 -5.15 20.77
N ASP A 194 -0.24 -6.33 21.21
CA ASP A 194 0.22 -6.65 22.55
C ASP A 194 1.56 -7.39 22.52
N GLU A 195 2.12 -7.66 23.69
CA GLU A 195 3.40 -8.37 23.84
C GLU A 195 3.38 -9.75 23.17
N GLU A 196 2.28 -10.53 23.35
CA GLU A 196 2.13 -11.85 22.74
C GLU A 196 2.17 -11.77 21.22
N PHE A 197 1.49 -10.76 20.64
CA PHE A 197 1.48 -10.57 19.19
C PHE A 197 2.85 -10.15 18.65
N CYS A 198 3.62 -9.33 19.38
CA CYS A 198 5.00 -8.99 19.01
C CYS A 198 5.89 -10.24 18.98
N GLN A 199 5.77 -11.15 19.95
CA GLN A 199 6.49 -12.42 19.94
C GLN A 199 6.12 -13.31 18.76
N GLU A 200 4.83 -13.37 18.39
CA GLU A 200 4.38 -14.10 17.20
C GLU A 200 4.92 -13.48 15.91
N MET A 201 4.95 -12.13 15.80
CA MET A 201 5.59 -11.46 14.67
C MET A 201 7.08 -11.79 14.55
N LEU A 202 7.83 -11.81 15.64
CA LEU A 202 9.22 -12.26 15.67
C LEU A 202 9.38 -13.71 15.20
N ARG A 203 8.42 -14.57 15.56
CA ARG A 203 8.42 -15.99 15.18
C ARG A 203 8.19 -16.20 13.69
N VAL A 204 7.16 -15.54 13.11
CA VAL A 204 6.81 -15.72 11.69
C VAL A 204 7.64 -14.84 10.75
N LYS A 205 8.08 -13.64 11.18
CA LYS A 205 9.04 -12.73 10.54
C LYS A 205 8.58 -12.00 9.26
N ASN A 206 7.38 -12.29 8.78
CA ASN A 206 6.84 -11.80 7.51
C ASN A 206 5.51 -11.04 7.68
N PHE A 207 5.31 -10.38 8.82
CA PHE A 207 4.15 -9.56 9.10
C PHE A 207 4.57 -8.13 9.44
N VAL A 208 3.96 -7.14 8.79
CA VAL A 208 4.26 -5.70 8.97
C VAL A 208 2.96 -4.93 9.21
N PRO A 209 2.71 -4.35 10.38
CA PRO A 209 1.55 -3.48 10.60
C PRO A 209 1.78 -2.10 10.00
N ALA A 210 0.74 -1.54 9.38
CA ALA A 210 0.57 -0.14 9.04
C ALA A 210 -0.53 0.43 9.95
N ILE A 211 -0.10 1.08 11.03
CA ILE A 211 -1.00 1.52 12.11
C ILE A 211 -1.73 2.78 11.69
N SER A 212 -3.03 2.79 11.87
CA SER A 212 -3.87 3.94 11.55
C SER A 212 -3.67 5.06 12.58
N LEU A 213 -3.25 6.25 12.11
CA LEU A 213 -3.01 7.42 12.95
C LEU A 213 -3.37 8.70 12.19
N GLU A 214 -4.28 9.50 12.75
CA GLU A 214 -4.91 10.65 12.07
C GLU A 214 -4.36 12.01 12.51
N GLY A 215 -3.19 12.05 13.13
CA GLY A 215 -2.59 13.25 13.73
C GLY A 215 -2.25 13.06 15.21
N PHE A 216 -2.24 14.15 15.97
CA PHE A 216 -2.10 14.10 17.43
C PHE A 216 -3.41 13.69 18.11
N GLU A 217 -3.39 13.55 19.43
CA GLU A 217 -4.49 13.02 20.25
C GLU A 217 -5.86 13.57 19.86
N THR A 218 -6.01 14.90 19.81
CA THR A 218 -7.30 15.55 19.50
C THR A 218 -7.82 15.18 18.12
N ALA A 219 -6.99 15.17 17.10
CA ALA A 219 -7.38 14.84 15.73
C ALA A 219 -7.64 13.33 15.57
N ASN A 220 -6.79 12.51 16.19
CA ASN A 220 -6.92 11.06 16.15
C ASN A 220 -8.19 10.58 16.85
N ASP A 221 -8.36 10.98 18.12
CA ASP A 221 -9.47 10.52 18.96
C ASP A 221 -10.80 11.11 18.51
N GLY A 222 -10.77 12.33 17.96
CA GLY A 222 -11.96 12.94 17.36
C GLY A 222 -12.55 12.16 16.18
N ARG A 223 -11.76 11.33 15.50
CA ARG A 223 -12.23 10.46 14.40
C ARG A 223 -12.39 9.00 14.83
N ARG A 224 -11.48 8.49 15.67
CA ARG A 224 -11.37 7.05 15.99
C ARG A 224 -11.94 6.65 17.34
N GLY A 225 -12.18 7.61 18.22
CA GLY A 225 -12.69 7.40 19.58
C GLY A 225 -11.66 7.72 20.64
N GLU A 226 -12.16 8.10 21.83
CA GLU A 226 -11.36 8.50 22.98
C GLU A 226 -10.36 7.43 23.43
N GLY A 227 -9.12 7.82 23.70
CA GLY A 227 -8.04 6.95 24.18
C GLY A 227 -7.43 6.02 23.11
N VAL A 228 -7.80 6.17 21.84
CA VAL A 228 -7.19 5.38 20.74
C VAL A 228 -5.76 5.86 20.49
N PHE A 229 -5.49 7.16 20.60
CA PHE A 229 -4.13 7.70 20.42
C PHE A 229 -3.13 7.06 21.37
N ASP A 230 -3.45 6.99 22.67
CA ASP A 230 -2.57 6.37 23.67
C ASP A 230 -2.30 4.89 23.39
N LYS A 231 -3.32 4.14 22.94
CA LYS A 231 -3.17 2.74 22.55
C LYS A 231 -2.24 2.59 21.34
N VAL A 232 -2.34 3.49 20.36
CA VAL A 232 -1.45 3.51 19.19
C VAL A 232 -0.02 3.84 19.61
N GLN A 233 0.20 4.82 20.48
CA GLN A 233 1.53 5.15 21.01
C GLN A 233 2.15 3.96 21.74
N HIS A 234 1.36 3.25 22.55
CA HIS A 234 1.80 2.04 23.23
C HIS A 234 2.19 0.93 22.23
N ALA A 235 1.36 0.69 21.20
CA ALA A 235 1.65 -0.30 20.15
C ALA A 235 2.95 0.02 19.41
N MET A 236 3.17 1.28 19.02
CA MET A 236 4.42 1.71 18.38
C MET A 236 5.64 1.49 19.30
N SER A 237 5.49 1.78 20.60
CA SER A 237 6.55 1.55 21.58
C SER A 237 6.91 0.07 21.71
N LEU A 238 5.91 -0.83 21.76
CA LEU A 238 6.13 -2.29 21.78
C LEU A 238 6.86 -2.76 20.53
N LEU A 239 6.38 -2.39 19.35
CA LEU A 239 7.01 -2.79 18.07
C LEU A 239 8.46 -2.33 18.00
N LYS A 240 8.72 -1.07 18.36
CA LYS A 240 10.08 -0.51 18.39
C LYS A 240 10.99 -1.26 19.36
N SER A 241 10.51 -1.56 20.57
CA SER A 241 11.31 -2.26 21.59
C SER A 241 11.70 -3.68 21.19
N HIS A 242 10.90 -4.32 20.34
CA HIS A 242 11.16 -5.66 19.78
C HIS A 242 11.94 -5.62 18.46
N GLY A 243 12.30 -4.43 17.94
CA GLY A 243 12.96 -4.31 16.64
C GLY A 243 12.08 -4.79 15.49
N LEU A 244 10.76 -4.65 15.60
CA LEU A 244 9.79 -5.04 14.58
C LEU A 244 9.53 -3.89 13.60
N PRO A 245 9.42 -4.16 12.28
CA PRO A 245 9.07 -3.16 11.29
C PRO A 245 7.61 -2.76 11.42
N PHE A 246 7.33 -1.47 11.29
CA PHE A 246 5.97 -0.96 11.14
C PHE A 246 5.94 0.36 10.38
N GLY A 247 4.78 0.69 9.87
CA GLY A 247 4.47 1.98 9.28
C GLY A 247 3.20 2.57 9.83
N ILE A 248 2.84 3.72 9.27
CA ILE A 248 1.63 4.46 9.62
C ILE A 248 0.74 4.58 8.38
N SER A 249 -0.56 4.44 8.58
CA SER A 249 -1.60 4.72 7.60
C SER A 249 -2.37 5.95 8.08
N THR A 250 -2.35 7.01 7.30
CA THR A 250 -2.97 8.29 7.65
C THR A 250 -3.99 8.68 6.61
N CYS A 251 -5.25 8.76 7.00
CA CYS A 251 -6.29 9.34 6.18
C CYS A 251 -6.36 10.84 6.42
N TYR A 252 -5.92 11.65 5.46
CA TYR A 252 -6.05 13.09 5.58
C TYR A 252 -7.42 13.58 5.14
N THR A 253 -7.93 14.52 5.91
CA THR A 253 -9.25 15.11 5.79
C THR A 253 -9.15 16.64 5.90
N ARG A 254 -10.23 17.34 5.61
CA ARG A 254 -10.34 18.78 5.85
C ARG A 254 -10.01 19.19 7.30
N LYS A 255 -10.22 18.29 8.27
CA LYS A 255 -10.11 18.61 9.70
C LYS A 255 -8.74 18.36 10.31
N ASN A 256 -7.94 17.43 9.76
CA ASN A 256 -6.67 17.01 10.35
C ASN A 256 -5.42 17.35 9.50
N LEU A 257 -5.59 18.03 8.39
CA LEU A 257 -4.51 18.28 7.44
C LEU A 257 -3.32 18.99 8.10
N ASP A 258 -3.56 19.99 8.92
CA ASP A 258 -2.51 20.75 9.61
C ASP A 258 -1.69 19.88 10.56
N ASP A 259 -2.34 18.94 11.26
CA ASP A 259 -1.65 17.99 12.13
C ASP A 259 -0.77 17.03 11.32
N VAL A 260 -1.38 16.29 10.37
CA VAL A 260 -0.71 15.18 9.66
C VAL A 260 0.34 15.65 8.65
N THR A 261 0.33 16.92 8.28
CA THR A 261 1.34 17.54 7.42
C THR A 261 2.29 18.47 8.17
N SER A 262 2.27 18.44 9.51
CA SER A 262 3.21 19.21 10.32
C SER A 262 4.58 18.54 10.41
N GLU A 263 5.62 19.34 10.56
CA GLU A 263 6.98 18.84 10.80
C GLU A 263 7.05 18.02 12.10
N LYS A 264 6.33 18.47 13.14
CA LYS A 264 6.24 17.78 14.44
C LYS A 264 5.63 16.37 14.31
N PHE A 265 4.63 16.18 13.46
CA PHE A 265 4.04 14.89 13.21
C PHE A 265 5.05 13.92 12.58
N PHE A 266 5.76 14.36 11.54
CA PHE A 266 6.81 13.57 10.91
C PHE A 266 7.95 13.24 11.88
N ASP A 267 8.38 14.18 12.72
CA ASP A 267 9.41 13.95 13.75
C ASP A 267 8.94 12.91 14.76
N MET A 268 7.71 13.01 15.24
CA MET A 268 7.11 12.01 16.12
C MET A 268 7.10 10.61 15.47
N LEU A 269 6.71 10.49 14.19
CA LEU A 269 6.72 9.20 13.49
C LEU A 269 8.13 8.59 13.39
N VAL A 270 9.12 9.43 13.04
CA VAL A 270 10.53 9.00 12.98
C VAL A 270 11.03 8.58 14.36
N GLU A 271 10.77 9.36 15.40
CA GLU A 271 11.17 9.07 16.79
C GLU A 271 10.49 7.82 17.34
N SER A 272 9.22 7.59 17.01
CA SER A 272 8.47 6.39 17.41
C SER A 272 8.98 5.09 16.74
N GLY A 273 9.78 5.20 15.68
CA GLY A 273 10.33 4.02 14.99
C GLY A 273 9.66 3.67 13.67
N ALA A 274 8.60 4.37 13.24
CA ALA A 274 7.92 4.11 11.98
C ALA A 274 8.87 4.22 10.78
N LEU A 275 8.86 3.24 9.88
CA LEU A 275 9.73 3.20 8.70
C LEU A 275 9.08 3.81 7.46
N PHE A 276 7.76 3.79 7.40
CA PHE A 276 7.00 4.39 6.33
C PHE A 276 5.72 5.03 6.85
N VAL A 277 5.19 5.98 6.07
CA VAL A 277 3.87 6.55 6.26
C VAL A 277 3.13 6.60 4.93
N TRP A 278 1.91 6.11 4.94
CA TRP A 278 1.05 6.04 3.78
C TRP A 278 -0.13 6.98 3.97
N PHE A 279 -0.16 8.06 3.18
CA PHE A 279 -1.22 9.05 3.20
C PHE A 279 -2.32 8.66 2.21
N PHE A 280 -3.55 8.64 2.69
CA PHE A 280 -4.76 8.41 1.90
C PHE A 280 -5.66 9.65 1.97
N HIS A 281 -6.12 10.09 0.82
CA HIS A 281 -7.21 11.05 0.75
C HIS A 281 -8.48 10.42 1.33
N TYR A 282 -9.27 11.19 2.08
CA TYR A 282 -10.59 10.73 2.49
C TYR A 282 -11.43 10.40 1.25
N MET A 283 -12.03 9.23 1.22
CA MET A 283 -12.85 8.74 0.12
C MET A 283 -14.33 8.67 0.58
N PRO A 284 -15.26 9.34 -0.15
CA PRO A 284 -16.67 9.44 0.26
C PRO A 284 -17.46 8.19 -0.17
N VAL A 285 -17.11 7.03 0.41
CA VAL A 285 -17.74 5.74 0.14
C VAL A 285 -18.93 5.54 1.07
N GLY A 286 -20.02 4.95 0.54
CA GLY A 286 -21.24 4.65 1.29
C GLY A 286 -22.27 5.78 1.27
N ASN A 287 -23.54 5.42 1.48
CA ASN A 287 -24.66 6.37 1.46
C ASN A 287 -24.55 7.47 2.52
N ASP A 288 -23.97 7.14 3.69
CA ASP A 288 -23.78 8.05 4.83
C ASP A 288 -22.36 8.64 4.87
N ALA A 289 -21.66 8.70 3.74
CA ALA A 289 -20.31 9.26 3.67
C ALA A 289 -20.26 10.72 4.15
N ALA A 290 -19.31 11.02 5.03
CA ALA A 290 -19.08 12.35 5.60
C ALA A 290 -18.38 13.27 4.58
N VAL A 291 -19.10 13.75 3.57
CA VAL A 291 -18.53 14.56 2.45
C VAL A 291 -17.85 15.84 2.91
N GLU A 292 -18.20 16.35 4.09
CA GLU A 292 -17.56 17.49 4.74
C GLU A 292 -16.11 17.21 5.19
N LEU A 293 -15.69 15.95 5.18
CA LEU A 293 -14.31 15.56 5.45
C LEU A 293 -13.40 15.66 4.20
N LEU A 294 -13.96 15.81 3.00
CA LEU A 294 -13.18 16.01 1.78
C LEU A 294 -12.32 17.28 1.91
N PRO A 295 -11.00 17.21 1.68
CA PRO A 295 -10.13 18.38 1.66
C PRO A 295 -10.55 19.38 0.59
N THR A 296 -10.27 20.67 0.78
CA THR A 296 -10.41 21.65 -0.30
C THR A 296 -9.30 21.49 -1.35
N PRO A 297 -9.46 22.04 -2.56
CA PRO A 297 -8.36 22.05 -3.54
C PRO A 297 -7.06 22.64 -3.02
N GLU A 298 -7.14 23.74 -2.25
CA GLU A 298 -5.98 24.39 -1.62
C GLU A 298 -5.32 23.49 -0.60
N GLN A 299 -6.10 22.80 0.23
CA GLN A 299 -5.59 21.83 1.20
C GLN A 299 -4.91 20.64 0.50
N ARG A 300 -5.47 20.16 -0.62
CA ARG A 300 -4.85 19.07 -1.39
C ARG A 300 -3.57 19.54 -2.10
N GLU A 301 -3.51 20.77 -2.60
CA GLU A 301 -2.27 21.37 -3.12
C GLU A 301 -1.20 21.47 -2.02
N GLU A 302 -1.61 21.88 -0.81
CA GLU A 302 -0.71 22.01 0.32
C GLU A 302 -0.10 20.65 0.74
N ILE A 303 -0.91 19.60 0.87
CA ILE A 303 -0.41 18.25 1.21
C ILE A 303 0.51 17.72 0.10
N PHE A 304 0.18 17.95 -1.17
CA PHE A 304 1.03 17.59 -2.30
C PHE A 304 2.45 18.18 -2.17
N HIS A 305 2.58 19.45 -1.78
CA HIS A 305 3.88 20.08 -1.59
C HIS A 305 4.57 19.64 -0.31
N ARG A 306 3.86 19.56 0.82
CA ARG A 306 4.42 19.22 2.13
C ARG A 306 4.96 17.79 2.15
N ILE A 307 4.21 16.79 1.65
CA ILE A 307 4.67 15.40 1.62
C ILE A 307 5.93 15.27 0.75
N ARG A 308 5.98 15.92 -0.42
CA ARG A 308 7.17 15.93 -1.27
C ARG A 308 8.39 16.54 -0.59
N LYS A 309 8.20 17.63 0.18
CA LYS A 309 9.26 18.23 1.00
C LYS A 309 9.76 17.25 2.07
N PHE A 310 8.85 16.65 2.84
CA PHE A 310 9.22 15.71 3.91
C PHE A 310 9.86 14.44 3.40
N ARG A 311 9.44 13.93 2.24
CA ARG A 311 10.09 12.82 1.55
C ARG A 311 11.58 13.09 1.26
N GLN A 312 11.97 14.34 1.09
CA GLN A 312 13.35 14.75 0.83
C GLN A 312 14.15 15.08 2.10
N THR A 313 13.49 15.28 3.23
CA THR A 313 14.12 15.80 4.45
C THR A 313 14.00 14.91 5.67
N LYS A 314 12.99 14.03 5.74
CA LYS A 314 12.75 13.16 6.90
C LYS A 314 13.16 11.70 6.61
N ALA A 315 13.69 11.01 7.62
CA ALA A 315 14.18 9.64 7.51
C ALA A 315 13.01 8.61 7.62
N ILE A 316 11.98 8.80 6.79
CA ILE A 316 10.81 7.93 6.71
C ILE A 316 10.33 7.85 5.25
N PHE A 317 9.95 6.67 4.78
CA PHE A 317 9.40 6.50 3.44
C PHE A 317 7.96 6.99 3.39
N SER A 318 7.70 8.08 2.69
CA SER A 318 6.38 8.72 2.62
C SER A 318 5.74 8.50 1.25
N MET A 319 4.51 7.96 1.26
CA MET A 319 3.68 7.74 0.05
C MET A 319 2.40 8.56 0.17
N ASP A 320 1.95 9.17 -0.94
CA ASP A 320 0.67 9.86 -1.06
C ASP A 320 -0.15 9.18 -2.14
N PHE A 321 -1.09 8.34 -1.73
CA PHE A 321 -1.78 7.40 -2.61
C PHE A 321 -2.42 8.09 -3.82
N GLN A 322 -3.09 9.22 -3.63
CA GLN A 322 -3.77 9.95 -4.69
C GLN A 322 -2.85 10.86 -5.51
N ASN A 323 -1.84 11.47 -4.87
CA ASN A 323 -1.00 12.46 -5.54
C ASN A 323 0.30 11.88 -6.13
N ASP A 324 0.60 10.60 -5.90
CA ASP A 324 1.79 9.91 -6.42
C ASP A 324 1.53 9.12 -7.72
N ALA A 325 0.34 9.22 -8.30
CA ALA A 325 -0.03 8.46 -9.50
C ALA A 325 0.91 8.70 -10.69
N GLN A 326 1.57 9.85 -10.77
CA GLN A 326 2.60 10.13 -11.80
C GLN A 326 3.77 9.14 -11.78
N PHE A 327 4.11 8.59 -10.61
CA PHE A 327 5.24 7.65 -10.47
C PHE A 327 4.87 6.21 -10.84
N VAL A 328 3.58 5.93 -10.94
CA VAL A 328 3.03 4.60 -11.24
C VAL A 328 2.15 4.58 -12.51
N GLY A 329 2.07 5.71 -13.22
CA GLY A 329 1.35 5.83 -14.50
C GLY A 329 -0.17 5.83 -14.36
N GLY A 330 -0.73 6.44 -13.32
CA GLY A 330 -2.18 6.57 -13.11
C GLY A 330 -2.73 5.66 -12.01
N CYS A 331 -4.05 5.41 -12.04
CA CYS A 331 -4.73 4.53 -11.09
C CYS A 331 -4.13 3.11 -11.11
N ILE A 332 -3.90 2.54 -9.94
CA ILE A 332 -3.28 1.21 -9.76
C ILE A 332 -4.28 0.08 -9.47
N ALA A 333 -5.57 0.41 -9.37
CA ALA A 333 -6.66 -0.54 -9.09
C ALA A 333 -6.99 -1.45 -10.29
N GLY A 334 -8.01 -2.30 -10.16
CA GLY A 334 -8.44 -3.20 -11.22
C GLY A 334 -7.40 -4.24 -11.60
N GLY A 335 -6.62 -4.72 -10.63
CA GLY A 335 -5.57 -5.70 -10.85
C GLY A 335 -4.27 -5.13 -11.44
N ARG A 336 -4.21 -3.84 -11.81
CA ARG A 336 -3.02 -3.25 -12.44
C ARG A 336 -1.81 -3.28 -11.52
N ARG A 337 -2.00 -3.02 -10.23
CA ARG A 337 -1.01 -3.24 -9.17
C ARG A 337 -1.63 -3.91 -7.97
N TYR A 338 -2.93 -3.72 -7.73
CA TYR A 338 -3.67 -4.39 -6.68
C TYR A 338 -5.14 -4.60 -7.04
N LEU A 339 -5.78 -5.50 -6.32
CA LEU A 339 -7.21 -5.69 -6.22
C LEU A 339 -7.61 -5.83 -4.76
N HIS A 340 -8.90 -5.82 -4.50
CA HIS A 340 -9.47 -6.04 -3.18
C HIS A 340 -10.40 -7.28 -3.18
N ILE A 341 -10.36 -8.05 -2.11
CA ILE A 341 -11.30 -9.15 -1.86
C ILE A 341 -11.95 -8.88 -0.52
N ASN A 342 -13.25 -8.60 -0.52
CA ASN A 342 -13.98 -8.30 0.71
C ASN A 342 -14.23 -9.55 1.57
N ALA A 343 -14.73 -9.35 2.79
CA ALA A 343 -14.94 -10.43 3.76
C ALA A 343 -16.04 -11.45 3.37
N LYS A 344 -16.77 -11.22 2.28
CA LYS A 344 -17.70 -12.16 1.67
C LYS A 344 -17.09 -12.93 0.49
N GLY A 345 -15.91 -12.54 0.04
CA GLY A 345 -15.20 -13.12 -1.09
C GLY A 345 -15.44 -12.44 -2.43
N ASP A 346 -16.17 -11.30 -2.48
CA ASP A 346 -16.32 -10.58 -3.74
C ASP A 346 -14.98 -9.92 -4.13
N VAL A 347 -14.63 -10.05 -5.41
CA VAL A 347 -13.38 -9.54 -5.96
C VAL A 347 -13.67 -8.18 -6.60
N GLU A 348 -13.15 -7.14 -5.96
CA GLU A 348 -13.39 -5.74 -6.27
C GLU A 348 -12.16 -5.06 -6.87
N PRO A 349 -12.32 -4.10 -7.80
CA PRO A 349 -11.19 -3.40 -8.38
C PRO A 349 -10.32 -2.63 -7.36
N CYS A 350 -10.96 -2.09 -6.33
CA CYS A 350 -10.35 -1.20 -5.35
C CYS A 350 -11.10 -1.29 -4.02
N VAL A 351 -10.41 -1.13 -2.93
CA VAL A 351 -10.98 -1.08 -1.57
C VAL A 351 -12.05 0.02 -1.39
N PHE A 352 -12.09 1.01 -2.26
CA PHE A 352 -13.08 2.11 -2.27
C PHE A 352 -14.17 1.92 -3.34
N ILE A 353 -14.15 0.84 -4.10
CA ILE A 353 -15.08 0.57 -5.21
C ILE A 353 -15.83 -0.72 -4.91
N HIS A 354 -17.00 -0.57 -4.32
CA HIS A 354 -17.84 -1.66 -3.83
C HIS A 354 -18.76 -2.20 -4.94
N TYR A 355 -18.15 -2.65 -6.06
CA TYR A 355 -18.81 -3.30 -7.19
C TYR A 355 -18.00 -4.50 -7.66
N SER A 356 -18.69 -5.59 -7.98
CA SER A 356 -18.03 -6.81 -8.46
C SER A 356 -18.88 -7.59 -9.48
N ASN A 357 -18.21 -8.39 -10.31
CA ASN A 357 -18.80 -9.44 -11.13
C ASN A 357 -18.35 -10.86 -10.69
N ALA A 358 -17.45 -10.95 -9.71
CA ALA A 358 -16.80 -12.21 -9.39
C ALA A 358 -16.67 -12.40 -7.88
N ASN A 359 -16.84 -13.65 -7.44
CA ASN A 359 -16.60 -14.03 -6.06
C ASN A 359 -15.58 -15.17 -6.01
N ILE A 360 -14.63 -15.12 -5.09
CA ILE A 360 -13.53 -16.08 -4.99
C ILE A 360 -13.98 -17.49 -4.61
N HIS A 361 -15.19 -17.64 -4.09
CA HIS A 361 -15.80 -18.94 -3.82
C HIS A 361 -16.34 -19.62 -5.08
N ASP A 362 -16.62 -18.85 -6.15
CA ASP A 362 -17.30 -19.33 -7.36
C ASP A 362 -16.33 -19.47 -8.56
N CYS A 363 -15.18 -18.77 -8.53
CA CYS A 363 -14.22 -18.78 -9.63
C CYS A 363 -12.77 -18.68 -9.13
N SER A 364 -11.80 -18.93 -10.02
CA SER A 364 -10.40 -18.71 -9.71
C SER A 364 -10.06 -17.21 -9.68
N LEU A 365 -8.92 -16.87 -9.03
CA LEU A 365 -8.41 -15.50 -9.01
C LEU A 365 -8.13 -14.98 -10.43
N LEU A 366 -7.61 -15.82 -11.32
CA LEU A 366 -7.37 -15.46 -12.72
C LEU A 366 -8.67 -15.20 -13.49
N ASP A 367 -9.73 -16.00 -13.24
CA ASP A 367 -11.04 -15.77 -13.85
C ASP A 367 -11.66 -14.45 -13.35
N ALA A 368 -11.52 -14.16 -12.06
CA ALA A 368 -11.95 -12.89 -11.49
C ALA A 368 -11.25 -11.68 -12.14
N LEU A 369 -9.94 -11.77 -12.41
CA LEU A 369 -9.17 -10.74 -13.12
C LEU A 369 -9.61 -10.55 -14.59
N LYS A 370 -10.29 -11.52 -15.17
CA LYS A 370 -10.90 -11.47 -16.51
C LYS A 370 -12.38 -11.10 -16.49
N SER A 371 -12.95 -10.81 -15.32
CA SER A 371 -14.35 -10.42 -15.22
C SER A 371 -14.65 -9.10 -15.94
N PRO A 372 -15.89 -8.83 -16.37
CA PRO A 372 -16.20 -7.66 -17.18
C PRO A 372 -15.77 -6.33 -16.58
N LEU A 373 -15.92 -6.14 -15.26
CA LEU A 373 -15.50 -4.91 -14.60
C LEU A 373 -13.97 -4.76 -14.59
N PHE A 374 -13.22 -5.84 -14.34
CA PHE A 374 -11.75 -5.81 -14.38
C PHE A 374 -11.23 -5.56 -15.81
N GLN A 375 -11.87 -6.12 -16.83
CA GLN A 375 -11.55 -5.80 -18.23
C GLN A 375 -11.85 -4.35 -18.55
N ALA A 376 -12.97 -3.78 -18.07
CA ALA A 376 -13.24 -2.36 -18.25
C ALA A 376 -12.15 -1.47 -17.59
N TYR A 377 -11.62 -1.87 -16.43
CA TYR A 377 -10.45 -1.19 -15.83
C TYR A 377 -9.21 -1.32 -16.70
N HIS A 378 -8.88 -2.51 -17.17
CA HIS A 378 -7.72 -2.76 -18.02
C HIS A 378 -7.75 -1.90 -19.28
N ASP A 379 -8.88 -1.83 -19.96
CA ASP A 379 -9.05 -1.14 -21.26
C ASP A 379 -9.12 0.37 -21.13
N ASN A 380 -9.56 0.91 -19.99
CA ASN A 380 -9.73 2.35 -19.77
C ASN A 380 -8.60 3.02 -18.98
N GLN A 381 -7.64 2.27 -18.42
CA GLN A 381 -6.51 2.87 -17.71
C GLN A 381 -5.43 3.38 -18.65
N PRO A 382 -4.85 4.60 -18.44
CA PRO A 382 -5.18 5.53 -17.36
C PRO A 382 -6.48 6.27 -17.61
N PHE A 383 -7.29 6.53 -16.58
CA PHE A 383 -8.59 7.18 -16.67
C PHE A 383 -8.50 8.68 -17.02
N ASN A 384 -7.31 9.28 -16.90
CA ASN A 384 -7.06 10.67 -17.22
C ASN A 384 -5.57 10.87 -17.57
N ASP A 385 -5.28 11.74 -18.52
CA ASP A 385 -3.91 12.12 -18.90
C ASP A 385 -3.21 12.94 -17.80
N ASN A 386 -3.98 13.61 -16.97
CA ASN A 386 -3.51 14.31 -15.79
C ASN A 386 -3.37 13.33 -14.61
N MET A 387 -2.13 12.97 -14.26
CA MET A 387 -1.83 11.99 -13.21
C MET A 387 -2.15 12.48 -11.78
N LEU A 388 -2.63 13.71 -11.60
CA LEU A 388 -3.21 14.21 -10.36
C LEU A 388 -4.75 14.05 -10.33
N ARG A 389 -5.32 13.41 -11.35
CA ARG A 389 -6.72 13.04 -11.46
C ARG A 389 -6.88 11.56 -11.83
N PRO A 390 -6.23 10.62 -11.09
CA PRO A 390 -6.15 9.23 -11.50
C PRO A 390 -7.40 8.40 -11.23
N CYS A 391 -8.24 8.77 -10.25
CA CYS A 391 -9.29 7.90 -9.72
C CYS A 391 -10.57 7.98 -10.57
N PRO A 392 -11.16 6.86 -11.00
CA PRO A 392 -12.40 6.85 -11.75
C PRO A 392 -13.61 7.21 -10.89
N MET A 393 -13.52 7.14 -9.56
CA MET A 393 -14.60 7.52 -8.64
C MET A 393 -14.50 8.98 -8.22
N LEU A 394 -13.33 9.42 -7.71
CA LEU A 394 -13.19 10.73 -7.06
C LEU A 394 -12.97 11.87 -8.05
N GLU A 395 -12.14 11.65 -9.08
CA GLU A 395 -11.75 12.71 -10.03
C GLU A 395 -12.37 12.56 -11.42
N ASN A 396 -12.88 11.37 -11.76
CA ASN A 396 -13.52 11.08 -13.04
C ASN A 396 -14.81 10.26 -12.81
N PRO A 397 -15.79 10.79 -12.05
CA PRO A 397 -16.92 10.00 -11.54
C PRO A 397 -17.83 9.42 -12.63
N ASP A 398 -17.86 9.98 -13.84
CA ASP A 398 -18.57 9.40 -14.98
C ASP A 398 -17.98 8.05 -15.40
N LYS A 399 -16.66 7.91 -15.34
CA LYS A 399 -15.95 6.69 -15.75
C LYS A 399 -16.36 5.46 -14.93
N LEU A 400 -16.50 5.61 -13.61
CA LEU A 400 -16.96 4.50 -12.79
C LEU A 400 -18.38 4.07 -13.18
N GLY A 401 -19.30 5.04 -13.32
CA GLY A 401 -20.69 4.76 -13.69
C GLY A 401 -20.81 4.06 -15.04
N GLU A 402 -20.02 4.50 -16.05
CA GLU A 402 -19.94 3.86 -17.37
C GLU A 402 -19.46 2.41 -17.25
N MET A 403 -18.34 2.15 -16.56
CA MET A 403 -17.78 0.81 -16.39
C MET A 403 -18.72 -0.14 -15.63
N VAL A 404 -19.35 0.33 -14.56
CA VAL A 404 -20.31 -0.48 -13.79
C VAL A 404 -21.52 -0.87 -14.64
N LYS A 405 -22.06 0.09 -15.41
CA LYS A 405 -23.19 -0.13 -16.29
C LYS A 405 -22.86 -1.11 -17.43
N GLU A 406 -21.74 -0.94 -18.10
CA GLU A 406 -21.30 -1.78 -19.23
C GLU A 406 -20.97 -3.21 -18.76
N SER A 407 -20.26 -3.32 -17.63
CA SER A 407 -19.90 -4.62 -17.05
C SER A 407 -21.07 -5.33 -16.38
N LYS A 408 -22.16 -4.63 -16.06
CA LYS A 408 -23.27 -5.13 -15.23
C LYS A 408 -22.80 -5.60 -13.85
N ALA A 409 -21.75 -4.97 -13.31
CA ALA A 409 -21.26 -5.26 -11.97
C ALA A 409 -22.34 -4.92 -10.93
N VAL A 410 -22.42 -5.74 -9.89
CA VAL A 410 -23.37 -5.57 -8.79
C VAL A 410 -22.70 -4.87 -7.62
N ASN A 411 -23.47 -4.11 -6.85
CA ASN A 411 -22.99 -3.47 -5.63
C ASN A 411 -22.75 -4.53 -4.54
N THR A 412 -21.67 -4.36 -3.78
CA THR A 412 -21.23 -5.27 -2.73
C THR A 412 -21.41 -4.72 -1.31
N ASP A 413 -22.02 -3.54 -1.17
CA ASP A 413 -22.49 -2.99 0.09
C ASP A 413 -23.84 -3.61 0.46
N TYR A 414 -23.81 -4.71 1.19
CA TYR A 414 -25.00 -5.50 1.44
C TYR A 414 -26.02 -4.87 2.36
N GLN A 415 -25.60 -3.94 3.22
CA GLN A 415 -26.49 -3.28 4.17
C GLN A 415 -27.13 -2.03 3.60
N SER A 416 -26.38 -1.27 2.80
CA SER A 416 -26.82 0.00 2.23
C SER A 416 -26.27 0.19 0.82
N PRO A 417 -26.78 -0.58 -0.17
CA PRO A 417 -26.27 -0.51 -1.54
C PRO A 417 -26.30 0.91 -2.10
N GLU A 418 -25.15 1.41 -2.54
CA GLU A 418 -25.01 2.73 -3.14
C GLU A 418 -24.99 2.62 -4.68
N THR A 419 -25.76 3.50 -5.37
CA THR A 419 -25.74 3.53 -6.83
C THR A 419 -24.56 4.34 -7.37
N PRO A 420 -24.06 4.04 -8.59
CA PRO A 420 -23.03 4.84 -9.24
C PRO A 420 -23.44 6.31 -9.44
N GLU A 421 -24.72 6.59 -9.65
CA GLU A 421 -25.27 7.92 -9.78
C GLU A 421 -25.14 8.72 -8.48
N HIS A 422 -25.43 8.10 -7.33
CA HIS A 422 -25.27 8.74 -6.02
C HIS A 422 -23.79 8.97 -5.70
N LEU A 423 -22.90 8.02 -5.99
CA LEU A 423 -21.45 8.23 -5.88
C LEU A 423 -20.99 9.43 -6.73
N LYS A 424 -21.48 9.54 -7.98
CA LYS A 424 -21.16 10.66 -8.84
C LYS A 424 -21.65 11.98 -8.26
N GLU A 425 -22.89 12.05 -7.74
CA GLU A 425 -23.44 13.26 -7.09
C GLU A 425 -22.55 13.76 -5.95
N LYS A 426 -21.96 12.86 -5.16
CA LYS A 426 -21.02 13.21 -4.08
C LYS A 426 -19.65 13.66 -4.59
N ALA A 427 -19.13 13.00 -5.62
CA ALA A 427 -17.77 13.21 -6.10
C ALA A 427 -17.64 14.35 -7.14
N ALA A 428 -18.65 14.59 -7.97
CA ALA A 428 -18.57 15.56 -9.06
C ALA A 428 -18.22 16.99 -8.62
N PRO A 429 -18.81 17.56 -7.56
CA PRO A 429 -18.42 18.89 -7.07
C PRO A 429 -16.95 18.97 -6.66
N TYR A 430 -16.43 17.89 -6.05
CA TYR A 430 -15.03 17.80 -5.69
C TYR A 430 -14.13 17.72 -6.93
N ALA A 431 -14.45 16.87 -7.90
CA ALA A 431 -13.70 16.71 -9.14
C ALA A 431 -13.62 18.02 -9.95
N GLU A 432 -14.73 18.74 -10.05
CA GLU A 432 -14.81 20.05 -10.71
C GLU A 432 -13.92 21.09 -10.03
N ASN A 433 -14.01 21.19 -8.71
CA ASN A 433 -13.22 22.16 -7.93
C ASN A 433 -11.72 21.84 -7.93
N TRP A 434 -11.35 20.55 -7.96
CA TRP A 434 -9.94 20.12 -7.99
C TRP A 434 -9.30 20.30 -9.37
N THR A 435 -10.06 20.25 -10.46
CA THR A 435 -9.55 20.24 -11.83
C THR A 435 -8.58 21.39 -12.14
N PRO A 436 -8.89 22.69 -11.87
CA PRO A 436 -7.97 23.78 -12.21
C PRO A 436 -6.63 23.69 -11.48
N THR A 437 -6.65 23.32 -10.20
CA THR A 437 -5.44 23.13 -9.39
C THR A 437 -4.62 21.95 -9.88
N ALA A 438 -5.27 20.84 -10.20
CA ALA A 438 -4.61 19.65 -10.76
C ALA A 438 -3.94 19.93 -12.10
N GLU A 439 -4.58 20.71 -12.99
CA GLU A 439 -4.01 21.10 -14.28
C GLU A 439 -2.77 21.99 -14.13
N LYS A 440 -2.84 23.00 -13.24
CA LYS A 440 -1.70 23.84 -12.91
C LYS A 440 -0.50 23.00 -12.44
N LEU A 441 -0.70 22.19 -11.40
CA LEU A 441 0.35 21.37 -10.80
C LEU A 441 0.93 20.33 -11.77
N TRP A 442 0.08 19.74 -12.61
CA TRP A 442 0.51 18.76 -13.60
C TRP A 442 1.34 19.38 -14.73
N ASN A 443 0.99 20.58 -15.18
CA ASN A 443 1.78 21.31 -16.18
C ASN A 443 3.15 21.71 -15.62
N GLU A 444 3.22 22.21 -14.39
CA GLU A 444 4.50 22.48 -13.70
C GLU A 444 5.37 21.20 -13.54
N ALA A 445 4.73 20.04 -13.28
CA ALA A 445 5.45 18.78 -13.18
C ALA A 445 6.03 18.33 -14.53
N LYS A 446 5.25 18.47 -15.64
CA LYS A 446 5.69 18.15 -17.01
C LYS A 446 6.90 19.03 -17.41
N GLU A 447 6.84 20.33 -17.19
CA GLU A 447 7.93 21.25 -17.50
C GLU A 447 9.23 20.86 -16.75
N LYS A 448 9.13 20.47 -15.49
CA LYS A 448 10.28 20.00 -14.69
C LYS A 448 10.86 18.67 -15.21
N ILE A 449 10.01 17.77 -15.72
CA ILE A 449 10.44 16.49 -16.31
C ILE A 449 11.17 16.75 -17.64
N GLU A 450 10.63 17.64 -18.49
CA GLU A 450 11.24 18.01 -19.76
C GLU A 450 12.58 18.74 -19.57
N ALA A 451 12.65 19.67 -18.62
CA ALA A 451 13.90 20.35 -18.29
C ALA A 451 15.00 19.38 -17.84
N LYS A 452 14.64 18.32 -17.08
CA LYS A 452 15.60 17.27 -16.65
C LYS A 452 16.03 16.34 -17.78
N LYS A 453 15.21 16.13 -18.83
CA LYS A 453 15.59 15.32 -19.98
C LYS A 453 16.55 16.06 -20.92
N ASN A 454 16.51 17.40 -20.88
CA ASN A 454 17.31 18.28 -21.75
C ASN A 454 18.61 18.77 -21.07
N ALA A 455 18.82 18.45 -19.80
CA ALA A 455 20.01 18.77 -19.00
C ALA A 455 20.92 17.54 -18.84
#